data_7122a0b3b0c21e4f76f438b5c2f0a469
#
_entry.id   7122a0b3b0c21e4f76f438b5c2f0a469
#
_cell.length_a   1.000
_cell.length_b   1.000
_cell.length_c   1.000
_cell.angle_alpha   90.00
_cell.angle_beta   90.00
_cell.angle_gamma   90.00
#
_symmetry.space_group_name_H-M   'P 1'
#
loop_
_entity.id
_entity.type
_entity.pdbx_description
1 polymer ?
#
loop_
_entity_poly.entity_id
_entity_poly.type
_entity_poly.pdbx_seq_one_letter_code
_entity_poly.pdbx_strand_id
1 'polypeptide(L)'
;MTEMADRAGTTPGAAGLRAAVGAYWAAADARDWEAFAATLSADVVYDLPQTRERVLGRDKYVRFNREYPGDWRVRVERIVADEDGRQAAARTCFTVAGGEIPAVHFFTFDAAGRITEVTDFWPEPYEPPTGREHLVERY
;
A
#
# COMPACT_ATOMS: atom_id res chain seq x y z
N MET A 1 22.83 26.83 -0.59
CA MET A 1 22.62 26.75 -2.04
C MET A 1 22.82 25.35 -2.54
N THR A 2 24.02 24.83 -2.30
CA THR A 2 24.33 23.45 -2.69
C THR A 2 23.36 22.44 -2.07
N GLU A 3 22.99 22.67 -0.83
CA GLU A 3 22.03 21.84 -0.14
C GLU A 3 20.69 21.71 -0.87
N MET A 4 20.17 22.81 -1.37
CA MET A 4 18.90 22.80 -2.08
C MET A 4 19.00 22.03 -3.39
N ALA A 5 20.10 22.18 -4.12
CA ALA A 5 20.32 21.47 -5.36
C ALA A 5 20.43 19.97 -5.10
N ASP A 6 21.14 19.57 -4.06
CA ASP A 6 21.31 18.16 -3.70
C ASP A 6 19.95 17.56 -3.31
N ARG A 7 19.15 18.29 -2.55
CA ARG A 7 17.85 17.82 -2.12
C ARG A 7 16.92 17.60 -3.30
N ALA A 8 16.94 18.49 -4.29
CA ALA A 8 16.10 18.36 -5.46
C ALA A 8 16.43 17.11 -6.29
N GLY A 9 17.71 16.68 -6.27
CA GLY A 9 18.15 15.50 -6.99
C GLY A 9 18.22 14.24 -6.14
N THR A 10 17.89 14.31 -4.86
CA THR A 10 18.09 13.20 -3.95
C THR A 10 16.96 12.18 -4.04
N THR A 11 17.33 10.91 -4.28
CA THR A 11 16.39 9.79 -4.19
C THR A 11 16.12 9.50 -2.71
N PRO A 12 14.87 9.25 -2.31
CA PRO A 12 14.56 8.94 -0.92
C PRO A 12 15.27 7.67 -0.44
N GLY A 13 15.75 7.70 0.80
CA GLY A 13 16.27 6.52 1.47
C GLY A 13 15.12 5.67 2.04
N ALA A 14 15.47 4.62 2.76
CA ALA A 14 14.50 3.71 3.36
C ALA A 14 13.47 4.43 4.23
N ALA A 15 13.93 5.38 5.05
CA ALA A 15 13.01 6.17 5.89
C ALA A 15 12.04 7.01 5.05
N GLY A 16 12.52 7.58 3.94
CA GLY A 16 11.68 8.34 3.02
C GLY A 16 10.64 7.47 2.32
N LEU A 17 11.03 6.26 1.95
CA LEU A 17 10.08 5.30 1.35
C LEU A 17 9.00 4.88 2.35
N ARG A 18 9.39 4.62 3.60
CA ARG A 18 8.41 4.32 4.64
C ARG A 18 7.46 5.49 4.87
N ALA A 19 7.99 6.71 4.87
CA ALA A 19 7.16 7.90 5.03
C ALA A 19 6.16 8.06 3.88
N ALA A 20 6.58 7.74 2.65
CA ALA A 20 5.72 7.80 1.48
C ALA A 20 4.55 6.81 1.59
N VAL A 21 4.83 5.59 2.05
CA VAL A 21 3.77 4.59 2.30
C VAL A 21 2.83 5.06 3.40
N GLY A 22 3.37 5.64 4.47
CA GLY A 22 2.56 6.20 5.55
C GLY A 22 1.63 7.31 5.05
N ALA A 23 2.15 8.20 4.21
CA ALA A 23 1.35 9.29 3.62
C ALA A 23 0.24 8.75 2.71
N TYR A 24 0.55 7.72 1.93
CA TYR A 24 -0.41 7.05 1.07
C TYR A 24 -1.62 6.53 1.89
N TRP A 25 -1.34 5.80 2.96
CA TRP A 25 -2.40 5.23 3.79
C TRP A 25 -3.14 6.30 4.60
N ALA A 26 -2.43 7.30 5.11
CA ALA A 26 -3.06 8.38 5.86
C ALA A 26 -4.05 9.16 4.98
N ALA A 27 -3.66 9.43 3.73
CA ALA A 27 -4.53 10.13 2.79
C ALA A 27 -5.75 9.29 2.44
N ALA A 28 -5.57 7.99 2.21
CA ALA A 28 -6.67 7.08 1.89
C ALA A 28 -7.66 6.99 3.07
N ASP A 29 -7.14 6.84 4.28
CA ASP A 29 -7.99 6.75 5.48
C ASP A 29 -8.77 8.04 5.72
N ALA A 30 -8.15 9.19 5.45
CA ALA A 30 -8.79 10.50 5.58
C ALA A 30 -9.70 10.84 4.40
N ARG A 31 -9.71 10.04 3.34
CA ARG A 31 -10.43 10.33 2.10
C ARG A 31 -9.92 11.61 1.43
N ASP A 32 -8.67 11.95 1.66
CA ASP A 32 -8.00 13.09 1.04
C ASP A 32 -7.41 12.65 -0.29
N TRP A 33 -8.22 12.66 -1.33
CA TRP A 33 -7.83 12.10 -2.62
C TRP A 33 -6.80 12.95 -3.36
N GLU A 34 -6.73 14.24 -3.07
CA GLU A 34 -5.68 15.10 -3.61
C GLU A 34 -4.32 14.70 -3.03
N ALA A 35 -4.24 14.54 -1.71
CA ALA A 35 -3.02 14.07 -1.04
C ALA A 35 -2.65 12.66 -1.48
N PHE A 36 -3.65 11.79 -1.65
CA PHE A 36 -3.44 10.41 -2.12
C PHE A 36 -2.81 10.43 -3.52
N ALA A 37 -3.38 11.20 -4.43
CA ALA A 37 -2.86 11.33 -5.80
C ALA A 37 -1.42 11.85 -5.82
N ALA A 38 -1.08 12.74 -4.89
CA ALA A 38 0.27 13.33 -4.82
C ALA A 38 1.35 12.29 -4.49
N THR A 39 0.99 11.14 -3.91
CA THR A 39 1.95 10.06 -3.62
C THR A 39 2.23 9.19 -4.84
N LEU A 40 1.44 9.30 -5.92
CA LEU A 40 1.45 8.40 -7.05
C LEU A 40 2.11 9.01 -8.28
N SER A 41 2.81 8.20 -9.06
CA SER A 41 3.24 8.63 -10.40
C SER A 41 2.03 8.68 -11.33
N ALA A 42 2.13 9.45 -12.41
CA ALA A 42 1.02 9.61 -13.35
C ALA A 42 0.61 8.28 -14.02
N ASP A 43 1.57 7.39 -14.21
CA ASP A 43 1.38 6.10 -14.86
C ASP A 43 1.41 4.91 -13.89
N VAL A 44 1.04 5.14 -12.64
CA VAL A 44 0.99 4.09 -11.62
C VAL A 44 0.15 2.90 -12.08
N VAL A 45 0.59 1.70 -11.73
CA VAL A 45 -0.14 0.47 -12.00
C VAL A 45 -0.57 -0.13 -10.66
N TYR A 46 -1.84 -0.41 -10.52
CA TYR A 46 -2.39 -1.09 -9.36
C TYR A 46 -2.83 -2.50 -9.76
N ASP A 47 -2.38 -3.49 -9.01
CA ASP A 47 -2.56 -4.89 -9.34
C ASP A 47 -3.28 -5.62 -8.21
N LEU A 48 -4.35 -6.33 -8.56
CA LEU A 48 -5.10 -7.20 -7.67
C LEU A 48 -4.98 -8.64 -8.17
N PRO A 49 -3.93 -9.38 -7.76
CA PRO A 49 -3.73 -10.74 -8.29
C PRO A 49 -4.86 -11.71 -7.97
N GLN A 50 -5.53 -11.55 -6.85
CA GLN A 50 -6.60 -12.46 -6.44
C GLN A 50 -7.81 -12.44 -7.37
N THR A 51 -8.12 -11.28 -7.93
CA THR A 51 -9.22 -11.13 -8.90
C THR A 51 -8.70 -11.00 -10.33
N ARG A 52 -7.37 -10.91 -10.51
CA ARG A 52 -6.71 -10.69 -11.79
C ARG A 52 -7.15 -9.39 -12.45
N GLU A 53 -7.35 -8.37 -11.63
CA GLU A 53 -7.69 -7.03 -12.10
C GLU A 53 -6.48 -6.12 -12.02
N ARG A 54 -6.44 -5.14 -12.90
CA ARG A 54 -5.37 -4.14 -12.95
C ARG A 54 -5.96 -2.78 -13.28
N VAL A 55 -5.51 -1.77 -12.56
CA VAL A 55 -5.91 -0.38 -12.82
C VAL A 55 -4.69 0.36 -13.37
N LEU A 56 -4.83 0.99 -14.51
CA LEU A 56 -3.75 1.70 -15.19
C LEU A 56 -3.95 3.20 -15.09
N GLY A 57 -2.97 3.87 -14.49
CA GLY A 57 -2.93 5.32 -14.40
C GLY A 57 -3.50 5.88 -13.10
N ARG A 58 -2.96 7.04 -12.73
CA ARG A 58 -3.27 7.68 -11.47
C ARG A 58 -4.74 8.07 -11.34
N ASP A 59 -5.31 8.64 -12.38
CA ASP A 59 -6.70 9.12 -12.32
C ASP A 59 -7.68 7.99 -12.08
N LYS A 60 -7.48 6.87 -12.77
CA LYS A 60 -8.33 5.69 -12.58
C LYS A 60 -8.12 5.07 -11.21
N TYR A 61 -6.88 5.05 -10.72
CA TYR A 61 -6.59 4.48 -9.41
C TYR A 61 -7.18 5.30 -8.28
N VAL A 62 -7.09 6.62 -8.36
CA VAL A 62 -7.74 7.51 -7.40
C VAL A 62 -9.25 7.25 -7.40
N ARG A 63 -9.83 7.18 -8.59
CA ARG A 63 -11.26 6.93 -8.75
C ARG A 63 -11.67 5.57 -8.19
N PHE A 64 -10.87 4.54 -8.44
CA PHE A 64 -11.08 3.19 -7.91
C PHE A 64 -11.20 3.22 -6.38
N ASN A 65 -10.30 3.92 -5.72
CA ASN A 65 -10.33 4.04 -4.26
C ASN A 65 -11.48 4.91 -3.77
N ARG A 66 -11.74 6.03 -4.43
CA ARG A 66 -12.82 6.93 -4.06
C ARG A 66 -14.20 6.26 -4.19
N GLU A 67 -14.37 5.44 -5.20
CA GLU A 67 -15.64 4.75 -5.45
C GLU A 67 -15.75 3.41 -4.73
N TYR A 68 -14.71 3.00 -4.02
CA TYR A 68 -14.74 1.73 -3.30
C TYR A 68 -15.82 1.79 -2.21
N PRO A 69 -16.74 0.81 -2.19
CA PRO A 69 -17.89 0.88 -1.29
C PRO A 69 -17.51 0.58 0.16
N GLY A 70 -18.39 1.02 1.05
CA GLY A 70 -18.26 0.72 2.48
C GLY A 70 -17.58 1.82 3.26
N ASP A 71 -17.74 1.73 4.57
CA ASP A 71 -17.19 2.69 5.53
C ASP A 71 -15.91 2.11 6.14
N TRP A 72 -14.97 1.80 5.28
CA TRP A 72 -13.72 1.19 5.70
C TRP A 72 -12.76 2.20 6.33
N ARG A 73 -12.00 1.73 7.31
CA ARG A 73 -10.88 2.45 7.90
C ARG A 73 -9.65 1.56 7.81
N VAL A 74 -8.48 2.16 7.72
CA VAL A 74 -7.24 1.40 7.61
C VAL A 74 -6.28 1.79 8.73
N ARG A 75 -5.67 0.77 9.35
CA ARG A 75 -4.59 0.94 10.32
C ARG A 75 -3.35 0.25 9.76
N VAL A 76 -2.27 1.00 9.67
CA VAL A 76 -0.98 0.43 9.26
C VAL A 76 -0.33 -0.25 10.46
N GLU A 77 0.01 -1.52 10.29
CA GLU A 77 0.62 -2.30 11.36
C GLU A 77 2.14 -2.39 11.21
N ARG A 78 2.63 -2.41 9.97
CA ARG A 78 4.06 -2.56 9.72
C ARG A 78 4.40 -2.05 8.32
N ILE A 79 5.54 -1.37 8.21
CA ILE A 79 6.11 -0.96 6.93
C ILE A 79 7.59 -1.34 6.95
N VAL A 80 8.03 -2.03 5.90
CA VAL A 80 9.44 -2.30 5.64
C VAL A 80 9.80 -1.71 4.29
N ALA A 81 11.04 -1.27 4.13
CA ALA A 81 11.49 -0.64 2.91
C ALA A 81 12.88 -1.12 2.52
N ASP A 82 13.09 -1.25 1.22
CA ASP A 82 14.37 -1.59 0.61
C ASP A 82 14.79 -0.40 -0.26
N GLU A 83 15.79 0.32 0.19
CA GLU A 83 16.28 1.52 -0.48
C GLU A 83 16.86 1.18 -1.86
N ASP A 84 17.65 0.13 -1.94
CA ASP A 84 18.35 -0.23 -3.17
C ASP A 84 17.36 -0.63 -4.27
N GLY A 85 16.37 -1.40 -3.92
CA GLY A 85 15.33 -1.84 -4.86
C GLY A 85 14.24 -0.83 -5.08
N ARG A 86 14.20 0.25 -4.31
CA ARG A 86 13.12 1.24 -4.31
C ARG A 86 11.76 0.57 -4.16
N GLN A 87 11.67 -0.27 -3.14
CA GLN A 87 10.47 -1.04 -2.85
C GLN A 87 10.11 -0.95 -1.38
N ALA A 88 8.86 -1.16 -1.09
CA ALA A 88 8.38 -1.24 0.29
C ALA A 88 7.24 -2.24 0.37
N ALA A 89 7.00 -2.73 1.58
CA ALA A 89 5.85 -3.57 1.86
C ALA A 89 5.17 -3.07 3.12
N ALA A 90 3.85 -3.17 3.16
CA ALA A 90 3.07 -2.80 4.34
C ALA A 90 2.12 -3.91 4.70
N ARG A 91 1.93 -4.09 6.02
CA ARG A 91 0.85 -4.92 6.54
C ARG A 91 -0.16 -3.99 7.19
N THR A 92 -1.42 -4.13 6.80
CA THR A 92 -2.50 -3.28 7.29
C THR A 92 -3.64 -4.12 7.84
N CYS A 93 -4.49 -3.46 8.61
CA CYS A 93 -5.75 -4.03 9.04
C CYS A 93 -6.86 -3.05 8.65
N PHE A 94 -7.82 -3.52 7.88
CA PHE A 94 -8.99 -2.73 7.50
C PHE A 94 -10.15 -3.10 8.41
N THR A 95 -10.86 -2.08 8.90
CA THR A 95 -12.08 -2.27 9.66
C THR A 95 -13.24 -1.93 8.76
N VAL A 96 -14.13 -2.89 8.54
CA VAL A 96 -15.30 -2.74 7.67
C VAL A 96 -16.46 -3.46 8.33
N ALA A 97 -17.59 -2.75 8.50
CA ALA A 97 -18.83 -3.34 9.04
C ALA A 97 -18.62 -4.12 10.35
N GLY A 98 -17.73 -3.62 11.20
CA GLY A 98 -17.44 -4.22 12.50
C GLY A 98 -16.49 -5.40 12.47
N GLY A 99 -15.99 -5.79 11.29
CA GLY A 99 -15.00 -6.85 11.15
C GLY A 99 -13.65 -6.30 10.77
N GLU A 100 -12.60 -7.10 10.99
CA GLU A 100 -11.23 -6.75 10.64
C GLU A 100 -10.75 -7.62 9.50
N ILE A 101 -10.11 -7.00 8.52
CA ILE A 101 -9.58 -7.67 7.33
C ILE A 101 -8.10 -7.35 7.21
N PRO A 102 -7.21 -8.35 7.35
CA PRO A 102 -5.78 -8.12 7.13
C PRO A 102 -5.48 -7.98 5.64
N ALA A 103 -4.45 -7.21 5.33
CA ALA A 103 -3.99 -7.08 3.95
C ALA A 103 -2.48 -6.88 3.92
N VAL A 104 -1.88 -7.23 2.79
CA VAL A 104 -0.45 -7.05 2.54
C VAL A 104 -0.31 -6.33 1.21
N HIS A 105 0.57 -5.35 1.16
CA HIS A 105 0.73 -4.47 0.01
C HIS A 105 2.20 -4.35 -0.34
N PHE A 106 2.51 -4.38 -1.63
CA PHE A 106 3.86 -4.14 -2.13
C PHE A 106 3.85 -2.89 -2.99
N PHE A 107 4.89 -2.06 -2.81
CA PHE A 107 5.03 -0.77 -3.49
C PHE A 107 6.36 -0.72 -4.21
N THR A 108 6.36 -0.17 -5.41
CA THR A 108 7.58 0.19 -6.14
C THR A 108 7.57 1.70 -6.35
N PHE A 109 8.74 2.33 -6.29
CA PHE A 109 8.88 3.78 -6.37
C PHE A 109 9.82 4.17 -7.51
N ASP A 110 9.59 5.36 -8.05
CA ASP A 110 10.55 5.97 -8.97
C ASP A 110 11.65 6.71 -8.16
N ALA A 111 12.60 7.28 -8.87
CA ALA A 111 13.72 7.98 -8.24
C ALA A 111 13.27 9.23 -7.46
N ALA A 112 12.12 9.79 -7.78
CA ALA A 112 11.57 10.94 -7.06
C ALA A 112 10.77 10.53 -5.81
N GLY A 113 10.56 9.24 -5.59
CA GLY A 113 9.82 8.74 -4.43
C GLY A 113 8.33 8.65 -4.64
N ARG A 114 7.85 8.76 -5.88
CA ARG A 114 6.46 8.52 -6.19
C ARG A 114 6.22 7.05 -6.45
N ILE A 115 5.06 6.57 -6.07
CA ILE A 115 4.69 5.17 -6.21
C ILE A 115 4.35 4.87 -7.68
N THR A 116 5.04 3.90 -8.26
CA THR A 116 4.84 3.49 -9.66
C THR A 116 4.03 2.20 -9.76
N GLU A 117 4.06 1.35 -8.72
CA GLU A 117 3.29 0.12 -8.70
C GLU A 117 2.80 -0.16 -7.29
N VAL A 118 1.57 -0.65 -7.20
CA VAL A 118 1.00 -1.15 -5.96
C VAL A 118 0.40 -2.52 -6.25
N THR A 119 0.76 -3.53 -5.44
CA THR A 119 0.14 -4.84 -5.52
C THR A 119 -0.49 -5.15 -4.17
N ASP A 120 -1.78 -5.45 -4.18
CA ASP A 120 -2.53 -5.75 -2.96
C ASP A 120 -2.89 -7.23 -2.88
N PHE A 121 -2.74 -7.78 -1.68
CA PHE A 121 -3.20 -9.12 -1.36
C PHE A 121 -4.16 -9.03 -0.18
N TRP A 122 -5.32 -9.67 -0.32
CA TRP A 122 -6.37 -9.71 0.68
C TRP A 122 -6.59 -11.15 1.09
N PRO A 123 -5.77 -11.68 2.06
CA PRO A 123 -5.90 -13.08 2.45
C PRO A 123 -7.28 -13.36 3.05
N GLU A 124 -7.93 -14.38 2.52
CA GLU A 124 -9.22 -14.83 3.05
C GLU A 124 -8.98 -16.03 3.96
N PRO A 125 -9.53 -16.03 5.17
CA PRO A 125 -9.38 -17.19 6.05
C PRO A 125 -10.08 -18.42 5.48
N TYR A 126 -9.51 -19.56 5.71
CA TYR A 126 -10.10 -20.85 5.36
C TYR A 126 -9.69 -21.91 6.37
N GLU A 127 -10.44 -23.02 6.42
CA GLU A 127 -10.16 -24.07 7.37
C GLU A 127 -8.88 -24.80 7.00
N PRO A 128 -8.00 -25.09 7.99
CA PRO A 128 -6.77 -25.80 7.69
C PRO A 128 -7.04 -27.25 7.32
N PRO A 129 -6.14 -27.87 6.55
CA PRO A 129 -6.24 -29.30 6.31
C PRO A 129 -6.14 -30.08 7.63
N THR A 130 -6.79 -31.24 7.68
CA THR A 130 -6.76 -32.11 8.84
C THR A 130 -5.40 -32.81 8.95
N GLY A 131 -5.08 -33.30 10.16
CA GLY A 131 -3.91 -34.14 10.39
C GLY A 131 -2.73 -33.45 11.06
N ARG A 132 -2.84 -32.15 11.36
CA ARG A 132 -1.75 -31.41 12.00
C ARG A 132 -2.18 -30.75 13.32
N GLU A 133 -3.33 -31.12 13.86
CA GLU A 133 -3.91 -30.52 15.06
C GLU A 133 -2.98 -30.66 16.27
N HIS A 134 -2.19 -31.73 16.31
CA HIS A 134 -1.23 -31.98 17.40
C HIS A 134 0.00 -31.08 17.35
N LEU A 135 0.19 -30.33 16.29
CA LEU A 135 1.37 -29.47 16.10
C LEU A 135 1.06 -27.98 16.15
N VAL A 136 -0.22 -27.60 16.11
CA VAL A 136 -0.62 -26.20 15.99
C VAL A 136 -1.61 -25.83 17.09
N GLU A 137 -1.66 -24.52 17.37
CA GLU A 137 -2.71 -23.94 18.19
C GLU A 137 -3.65 -23.16 17.25
N ARG A 138 -4.94 -23.19 17.54
CA ARG A 138 -5.94 -22.39 16.81
C ARG A 138 -6.25 -21.13 17.63
N TYR A 139 -6.41 -20.01 16.94
CA TYR A 139 -6.71 -18.72 17.58
C TYR A 139 -7.72 -17.93 16.76
#